data_25e31d2165fb05bda81729ba1a61f5c4
#
_entry.id   25e31d2165fb05bda81729ba1a61f5c4
#
_cell.length_a   1.000
_cell.length_b   1.000
_cell.length_c   1.000
_cell.angle_alpha   90.00
_cell.angle_beta   90.00
_cell.angle_gamma   90.00
#
_symmetry.space_group_name_H-M   'P 1'
#
loop_
_entity.id
_entity.type
_entity.pdbx_description
1 polymer ?
#
loop_
_entity_poly.entity_id
_entity_poly.type
_entity_poly.pdbx_seq_one_letter_code
_entity_poly.pdbx_strand_id
1 'polypeptide(L)'
;MTNQQRWKELSRRLDEIEAYARCVGKVGFDMECCAPEEGIELAGEDMAILGKRLYKLTHAPRYCALLEELHADSEGLTAVQKKAAEHLYDDYARTKNISARLDYEMDLASNKAYGAWLKAKKANDFSLFRDSLGELIRYQRLVVEKRDERKATVYDTCLDDMEKGGSIEQLDAFFAALKARIVPLLHRIVEEGKPIREDFMSRPVPIPRQEAMSKYLLELEGLRQSALVLMTTEHPFTDHYGRCDVRVTTHYHEDSFISNVFTTLHEGGHALFMQNEPQELYDNHGADRMTNAMHETISRFYENLIGRSEAFIRFVAPKLRELSGGIFDDVSERELYEAVNVARPSLIRTEADELSYCLHIMIRYELEKAFVNGEITVDEIPALWNAKYKEYLGLDVPDDAQGCLQDVHWSSVYFGYFPSYALGNAYGVQILRRMEKDFDVFGAVAAGELYRIRDWLSGHVFSIASLTTPDEWIRAITGEGLNVNCYLDYLEDKFTKLYELK
;
A
#
# COMPACT_ATOMS: atom_id res chain seq x y z
N MET A 1 -30.38 28.25 2.85
CA MET A 1 -30.49 26.77 2.94
C MET A 1 -29.91 26.34 4.28
N THR A 2 -30.50 25.33 4.92
CA THR A 2 -29.88 24.69 6.10
C THR A 2 -28.73 23.79 5.66
N ASN A 3 -27.81 23.43 6.58
CA ASN A 3 -26.68 22.54 6.24
C ASN A 3 -27.16 21.14 5.84
N GLN A 4 -28.27 20.64 6.43
CA GLN A 4 -28.90 19.39 5.97
C GLN A 4 -29.45 19.50 4.54
N GLN A 5 -29.94 20.66 4.13
CA GLN A 5 -30.39 20.85 2.73
C GLN A 5 -29.18 20.95 1.77
N ARG A 6 -28.06 21.59 2.19
CA ARG A 6 -26.80 21.61 1.44
C ARG A 6 -26.22 20.22 1.28
N TRP A 7 -26.17 19.45 2.38
CA TRP A 7 -25.72 18.07 2.36
C TRP A 7 -26.54 17.20 1.39
N LYS A 8 -27.88 17.30 1.46
CA LYS A 8 -28.76 16.57 0.54
C LYS A 8 -28.53 16.95 -0.94
N GLU A 9 -28.22 18.21 -1.22
CA GLU A 9 -27.87 18.65 -2.57
C GLU A 9 -26.49 18.10 -2.99
N LEU A 10 -25.50 18.15 -2.10
CA LEU A 10 -24.15 17.61 -2.33
C LEU A 10 -24.24 16.09 -2.55
N SER A 11 -24.91 15.35 -1.69
CA SER A 11 -25.08 13.90 -1.78
C SER A 11 -25.61 13.45 -3.15
N ARG A 12 -26.62 14.12 -3.70
CA ARG A 12 -27.12 13.80 -5.05
C ARG A 12 -26.09 14.01 -6.17
N ARG A 13 -25.15 14.96 -5.96
CA ARG A 13 -24.06 15.17 -6.92
C ARG A 13 -22.97 14.11 -6.74
N LEU A 14 -22.71 13.72 -5.50
CA LEU A 14 -21.78 12.64 -5.19
C LEU A 14 -22.26 11.29 -5.72
N ASP A 15 -23.56 10.99 -5.67
CA ASP A 15 -24.13 9.80 -6.30
C ASP A 15 -23.76 9.70 -7.80
N GLU A 16 -23.84 10.83 -8.54
CA GLU A 16 -23.47 10.88 -9.94
C GLU A 16 -21.94 10.77 -10.12
N ILE A 17 -21.15 11.50 -9.33
CA ILE A 17 -19.68 11.48 -9.37
C ILE A 17 -19.16 10.06 -9.11
N GLU A 18 -19.61 9.42 -8.04
CA GLU A 18 -19.19 8.06 -7.66
C GLU A 18 -19.61 7.03 -8.71
N ALA A 19 -20.79 7.19 -9.34
CA ALA A 19 -21.21 6.30 -10.42
C ALA A 19 -20.26 6.39 -11.63
N TYR A 20 -19.84 7.61 -12.03
CA TYR A 20 -18.85 7.78 -13.09
C TYR A 20 -17.47 7.27 -12.65
N ALA A 21 -17.05 7.53 -11.41
CA ALA A 21 -15.77 7.02 -10.88
C ALA A 21 -15.72 5.49 -10.91
N ARG A 22 -16.79 4.82 -10.46
CA ARG A 22 -16.90 3.36 -10.57
C ARG A 22 -16.88 2.84 -12.00
N CYS A 23 -17.44 3.59 -12.97
CA CYS A 23 -17.35 3.20 -14.39
C CYS A 23 -15.91 3.32 -14.89
N VAL A 24 -15.22 4.41 -14.58
CA VAL A 24 -13.80 4.62 -14.93
C VAL A 24 -12.94 3.51 -14.34
N GLY A 25 -13.08 3.22 -13.03
CA GLY A 25 -12.33 2.15 -12.37
C GLY A 25 -12.59 0.78 -13.00
N LYS A 26 -13.87 0.46 -13.34
CA LYS A 26 -14.19 -0.83 -13.99
C LYS A 26 -13.55 -0.96 -15.38
N VAL A 27 -13.48 0.10 -16.16
CA VAL A 27 -12.78 0.09 -17.45
C VAL A 27 -11.27 -0.09 -17.23
N GLY A 28 -10.69 0.60 -16.22
CA GLY A 28 -9.28 0.43 -15.84
C GLY A 28 -8.98 -1.02 -15.43
N PHE A 29 -9.80 -1.60 -14.56
CA PHE A 29 -9.67 -3.01 -14.18
C PHE A 29 -9.77 -3.96 -15.37
N ASP A 30 -10.71 -3.70 -16.28
CA ASP A 30 -10.86 -4.51 -17.50
C ASP A 30 -9.61 -4.44 -18.37
N MET A 31 -9.02 -3.26 -18.55
CA MET A 31 -7.77 -3.07 -19.32
C MET A 31 -6.59 -3.86 -18.73
N GLU A 32 -6.49 -3.96 -17.40
CA GLU A 32 -5.41 -4.68 -16.73
C GLU A 32 -5.60 -6.20 -16.71
N CYS A 33 -6.84 -6.69 -16.68
CA CYS A 33 -7.13 -8.10 -16.37
C CYS A 33 -7.85 -8.88 -17.47
N CYS A 34 -8.62 -8.22 -18.35
CA CYS A 34 -9.59 -8.89 -19.21
C CYS A 34 -9.53 -8.46 -20.66
N ALA A 35 -9.23 -7.19 -20.95
CA ALA A 35 -9.28 -6.65 -22.29
C ALA A 35 -8.25 -7.32 -23.21
N PRO A 36 -8.64 -7.72 -24.43
CA PRO A 36 -7.66 -8.16 -25.41
C PRO A 36 -6.75 -6.99 -25.83
N GLU A 37 -5.49 -7.29 -26.16
CA GLU A 37 -4.48 -6.28 -26.49
C GLU A 37 -4.96 -5.25 -27.54
N GLU A 38 -5.65 -5.71 -28.60
CA GLU A 38 -6.22 -4.84 -29.64
C GLU A 38 -7.37 -3.95 -29.14
N GLY A 39 -7.99 -4.27 -27.98
CA GLY A 39 -9.08 -3.51 -27.38
C GLY A 39 -8.62 -2.40 -26.42
N ILE A 40 -7.38 -2.41 -25.96
CA ILE A 40 -6.86 -1.50 -24.94
C ILE A 40 -6.94 -0.02 -25.38
N GLU A 41 -6.66 0.28 -26.66
CA GLU A 41 -6.70 1.64 -27.18
C GLU A 41 -8.13 2.21 -27.10
N LEU A 42 -9.14 1.44 -27.52
CA LEU A 42 -10.55 1.85 -27.46
C LEU A 42 -11.03 2.04 -26.01
N ALA A 43 -10.65 1.13 -25.09
CA ALA A 43 -10.97 1.26 -23.69
C ALA A 43 -10.31 2.53 -23.06
N GLY A 44 -9.10 2.87 -23.49
CA GLY A 44 -8.43 4.12 -23.13
C GLY A 44 -9.19 5.37 -23.62
N GLU A 45 -9.75 5.35 -24.84
CA GLU A 45 -10.61 6.42 -25.37
C GLU A 45 -11.90 6.58 -24.52
N ASP A 46 -12.54 5.47 -24.15
CA ASP A 46 -13.73 5.46 -23.31
C ASP A 46 -13.41 6.04 -21.90
N MET A 47 -12.29 5.65 -21.29
CA MET A 47 -11.82 6.23 -20.02
C MET A 47 -11.61 7.74 -20.13
N ALA A 48 -11.02 8.22 -21.20
CA ALA A 48 -10.79 9.66 -21.42
C ALA A 48 -12.11 10.44 -21.51
N ILE A 49 -13.14 9.88 -22.18
CA ILE A 49 -14.48 10.49 -22.27
C ILE A 49 -15.14 10.53 -20.88
N LEU A 50 -15.12 9.44 -20.14
CA LEU A 50 -15.70 9.33 -18.79
C LEU A 50 -14.95 10.25 -17.81
N GLY A 51 -13.61 10.26 -17.84
CA GLY A 51 -12.76 11.12 -17.02
C GLY A 51 -13.04 12.61 -17.25
N LYS A 52 -13.21 13.01 -18.51
CA LYS A 52 -13.61 14.39 -18.84
C LYS A 52 -14.98 14.77 -18.26
N ARG A 53 -15.91 13.82 -18.20
CA ARG A 53 -17.21 14.05 -17.55
C ARG A 53 -17.04 14.18 -16.03
N LEU A 54 -16.27 13.29 -15.44
CA LEU A 54 -15.97 13.29 -14.01
C LEU A 54 -15.32 14.61 -13.60
N TYR A 55 -14.29 15.06 -14.32
CA TYR A 55 -13.66 16.36 -14.09
C TYR A 55 -14.67 17.51 -14.08
N LYS A 56 -15.60 17.55 -15.06
CA LYS A 56 -16.64 18.58 -15.11
C LYS A 56 -17.60 18.55 -13.93
N LEU A 57 -17.88 17.39 -13.38
CA LEU A 57 -18.75 17.22 -12.20
C LEU A 57 -18.06 17.70 -10.94
N THR A 58 -16.80 17.31 -10.72
CA THR A 58 -16.00 17.69 -9.56
C THR A 58 -15.55 19.15 -9.55
N HIS A 59 -15.54 19.81 -10.73
CA HIS A 59 -15.21 21.23 -10.88
C HIS A 59 -16.45 22.10 -11.18
N ALA A 60 -17.66 21.56 -11.00
CA ALA A 60 -18.87 22.35 -11.20
C ALA A 60 -18.97 23.44 -10.12
N PRO A 61 -19.23 24.73 -10.49
CA PRO A 61 -19.23 25.83 -9.54
C PRO A 61 -20.11 25.61 -8.30
N ARG A 62 -21.27 24.99 -8.50
CA ARG A 62 -22.18 24.70 -7.39
C ARG A 62 -21.67 23.56 -6.49
N TYR A 63 -20.95 22.57 -7.03
CA TYR A 63 -20.29 21.52 -6.25
C TYR A 63 -19.22 22.14 -5.35
N CYS A 64 -18.31 22.92 -5.92
CA CYS A 64 -17.26 23.61 -5.18
C CYS A 64 -17.83 24.55 -4.09
N ALA A 65 -18.87 25.34 -4.43
CA ALA A 65 -19.53 26.21 -3.44
C ALA A 65 -20.16 25.44 -2.28
N LEU A 66 -20.73 24.25 -2.53
CA LEU A 66 -21.28 23.42 -1.45
C LEU A 66 -20.18 22.89 -0.52
N LEU A 67 -19.02 22.54 -1.04
CA LEU A 67 -17.88 22.11 -0.22
C LEU A 67 -17.38 23.25 0.66
N GLU A 68 -17.23 24.46 0.10
CA GLU A 68 -16.83 25.65 0.86
C GLU A 68 -17.88 26.04 1.93
N GLU A 69 -19.19 26.03 1.58
CA GLU A 69 -20.28 26.34 2.48
C GLU A 69 -20.33 25.36 3.66
N LEU A 70 -20.15 24.04 3.42
CA LEU A 70 -20.19 23.00 4.45
C LEU A 70 -18.90 22.92 5.26
N HIS A 71 -17.76 23.28 4.69
CA HIS A 71 -16.51 23.45 5.42
C HIS A 71 -16.58 24.63 6.40
N ALA A 72 -17.14 25.76 5.96
CA ALA A 72 -17.30 26.96 6.80
C ALA A 72 -18.31 26.74 7.95
N ASP A 73 -19.36 25.98 7.71
CA ASP A 73 -20.39 25.67 8.70
C ASP A 73 -21.00 24.28 8.44
N SER A 74 -20.74 23.35 9.34
CA SER A 74 -21.28 21.98 9.34
C SER A 74 -22.26 21.69 10.49
N GLU A 75 -22.76 22.73 11.17
CA GLU A 75 -23.72 22.55 12.28
C GLU A 75 -24.98 21.82 11.82
N GLY A 76 -25.45 20.86 12.62
CA GLY A 76 -26.63 20.03 12.32
C GLY A 76 -26.38 18.84 11.38
N LEU A 77 -25.15 18.63 10.86
CA LEU A 77 -24.76 17.38 10.21
C LEU A 77 -24.44 16.30 11.24
N THR A 78 -24.61 15.02 10.87
CA THR A 78 -24.12 13.88 11.67
C THR A 78 -22.59 13.86 11.72
N ALA A 79 -22.00 13.11 12.65
CA ALA A 79 -20.53 12.98 12.73
C ALA A 79 -19.91 12.44 11.43
N VAL A 80 -20.55 11.43 10.83
CA VAL A 80 -20.11 10.85 9.55
C VAL A 80 -20.21 11.87 8.41
N GLN A 81 -21.33 12.62 8.32
CA GLN A 81 -21.49 13.66 7.28
C GLN A 81 -20.49 14.80 7.42
N LYS A 82 -20.17 15.21 8.66
CA LYS A 82 -19.14 16.21 8.93
C LYS A 82 -17.76 15.74 8.44
N LYS A 83 -17.42 14.51 8.78
CA LYS A 83 -16.12 13.95 8.38
C LYS A 83 -16.03 13.72 6.88
N ALA A 84 -17.09 13.23 6.24
CA ALA A 84 -17.17 13.13 4.79
C ALA A 84 -17.03 14.50 4.10
N ALA A 85 -17.72 15.55 4.60
CA ALA A 85 -17.59 16.91 4.08
C ALA A 85 -16.17 17.46 4.25
N GLU A 86 -15.50 17.18 5.38
CA GLU A 86 -14.09 17.54 5.62
C GLU A 86 -13.16 16.89 4.60
N HIS A 87 -13.25 15.58 4.40
CA HIS A 87 -12.44 14.87 3.41
C HIS A 87 -12.64 15.39 1.98
N LEU A 88 -13.89 15.59 1.59
CA LEU A 88 -14.22 16.14 0.26
C LEU A 88 -13.67 17.55 0.07
N TYR A 89 -13.71 18.37 1.13
CA TYR A 89 -13.12 19.70 1.09
C TYR A 89 -11.58 19.65 1.02
N ASP A 90 -10.94 18.76 1.76
CA ASP A 90 -9.49 18.56 1.72
C ASP A 90 -9.04 18.18 0.30
N ASP A 91 -9.73 17.25 -0.37
CA ASP A 91 -9.44 16.87 -1.76
C ASP A 91 -9.61 18.09 -2.71
N TYR A 92 -10.67 18.85 -2.55
CA TYR A 92 -10.90 20.07 -3.33
C TYR A 92 -9.83 21.14 -3.05
N ALA A 93 -9.47 21.36 -1.79
CA ALA A 93 -8.49 22.38 -1.38
C ALA A 93 -7.09 22.12 -1.96
N ARG A 94 -6.72 20.87 -2.19
CA ARG A 94 -5.45 20.49 -2.84
C ARG A 94 -5.37 20.97 -4.29
N THR A 95 -6.49 21.06 -5.01
CA THR A 95 -6.55 21.29 -6.46
C THR A 95 -7.24 22.59 -6.87
N LYS A 96 -8.01 23.26 -5.99
CA LYS A 96 -8.84 24.44 -6.33
C LYS A 96 -8.08 25.60 -7.00
N ASN A 97 -6.79 25.75 -6.71
CA ASN A 97 -5.94 26.79 -7.29
C ASN A 97 -5.13 26.30 -8.50
N ILE A 98 -5.32 25.05 -8.93
CA ILE A 98 -4.68 24.49 -10.10
C ILE A 98 -5.55 24.80 -11.32
N SER A 99 -4.99 25.52 -12.30
CA SER A 99 -5.73 25.78 -13.54
C SER A 99 -5.84 24.51 -14.39
N ALA A 100 -6.93 24.37 -15.11
CA ALA A 100 -7.12 23.24 -16.05
C ALA A 100 -5.96 23.08 -17.06
N ARG A 101 -5.27 24.20 -17.39
CA ARG A 101 -4.09 24.16 -18.25
C ARG A 101 -2.89 23.51 -17.51
N LEU A 102 -2.64 23.91 -16.26
CA LEU A 102 -1.53 23.32 -15.47
C LEU A 102 -1.77 21.85 -15.20
N ASP A 103 -2.99 21.49 -14.84
CA ASP A 103 -3.43 20.11 -14.65
C ASP A 103 -3.14 19.25 -15.89
N TYR A 104 -3.59 19.70 -17.07
CA TYR A 104 -3.31 19.05 -18.34
C TYR A 104 -1.81 18.94 -18.66
N GLU A 105 -1.03 20.00 -18.40
CA GLU A 105 0.43 19.99 -18.62
C GLU A 105 1.12 18.96 -17.71
N MET A 106 0.65 18.80 -16.47
CA MET A 106 1.17 17.81 -15.52
C MET A 106 0.83 16.38 -15.94
N ASP A 107 -0.41 16.12 -16.35
CA ASP A 107 -0.83 14.81 -16.85
C ASP A 107 -0.01 14.40 -18.07
N LEU A 108 0.21 15.34 -18.98
CA LEU A 108 1.05 15.11 -20.17
C LEU A 108 2.51 14.81 -19.79
N ALA A 109 3.06 15.54 -18.81
CA ALA A 109 4.41 15.32 -18.31
C ALA A 109 4.54 13.95 -17.62
N SER A 110 3.55 13.55 -16.81
CA SER A 110 3.51 12.24 -16.15
C SER A 110 3.46 11.09 -17.18
N ASN A 111 2.58 11.18 -18.17
CA ASN A 111 2.52 10.16 -19.23
C ASN A 111 3.82 10.03 -20.02
N LYS A 112 4.49 11.17 -20.31
CA LYS A 112 5.82 11.16 -20.95
C LYS A 112 6.88 10.54 -20.04
N ALA A 113 6.85 10.88 -18.75
CA ALA A 113 7.81 10.38 -17.77
C ALA A 113 7.68 8.88 -17.58
N TYR A 114 6.45 8.34 -17.55
CA TYR A 114 6.23 6.89 -17.52
C TYR A 114 6.85 6.19 -18.74
N GLY A 115 6.62 6.72 -19.94
CA GLY A 115 7.24 6.20 -21.18
C GLY A 115 8.78 6.32 -21.18
N ALA A 116 9.32 7.40 -20.62
CA ALA A 116 10.76 7.60 -20.47
C ALA A 116 11.37 6.62 -19.46
N TRP A 117 10.69 6.41 -18.30
CA TRP A 117 11.10 5.43 -17.29
C TRP A 117 11.14 4.00 -17.86
N LEU A 118 10.12 3.56 -18.60
CA LEU A 118 10.11 2.24 -19.24
C LEU A 118 11.30 2.05 -20.19
N LYS A 119 11.61 3.08 -20.99
CA LYS A 119 12.77 3.06 -21.91
C LYS A 119 14.08 3.02 -21.13
N ALA A 120 14.22 3.85 -20.10
CA ALA A 120 15.39 3.93 -19.25
C ALA A 120 15.65 2.57 -18.55
N LYS A 121 14.63 1.98 -17.97
CA LYS A 121 14.71 0.66 -17.30
C LYS A 121 15.11 -0.43 -18.28
N LYS A 122 14.50 -0.46 -19.46
CA LYS A 122 14.84 -1.45 -20.52
C LYS A 122 16.25 -1.27 -21.08
N ALA A 123 16.69 -0.01 -21.23
CA ALA A 123 18.03 0.32 -21.72
C ALA A 123 19.10 0.27 -20.62
N ASN A 124 18.69 0.14 -19.35
CA ASN A 124 19.58 0.23 -18.20
C ASN A 124 20.36 1.56 -18.15
N ASP A 125 19.66 2.68 -18.37
CA ASP A 125 20.25 4.01 -18.49
C ASP A 125 19.34 5.07 -17.89
N PHE A 126 19.67 5.55 -16.67
CA PHE A 126 18.93 6.59 -15.97
C PHE A 126 18.86 7.91 -16.73
N SER A 127 19.85 8.21 -17.58
CA SER A 127 19.90 9.48 -18.32
C SER A 127 18.66 9.69 -19.22
N LEU A 128 18.02 8.61 -19.67
CA LEU A 128 16.80 8.65 -20.48
C LEU A 128 15.56 9.07 -19.68
N PHE A 129 15.58 8.94 -18.37
CA PHE A 129 14.47 9.33 -17.47
C PHE A 129 14.74 10.65 -16.73
N ARG A 130 16.00 11.02 -16.54
CA ARG A 130 16.50 12.16 -15.75
C ARG A 130 15.72 13.45 -15.99
N ASP A 131 15.61 13.88 -17.24
CA ASP A 131 14.98 15.16 -17.58
C ASP A 131 13.47 15.16 -17.28
N SER A 132 12.80 14.03 -17.53
CA SER A 132 11.40 13.84 -17.20
C SER A 132 11.17 13.87 -15.71
N LEU A 133 12.00 13.20 -14.91
CA LEU A 133 11.91 13.26 -13.44
C LEU A 133 12.12 14.70 -12.93
N GLY A 134 13.11 15.41 -13.47
CA GLY A 134 13.33 16.83 -13.12
C GLY A 134 12.12 17.72 -13.44
N GLU A 135 11.43 17.45 -14.55
CA GLU A 135 10.19 18.16 -14.91
C GLU A 135 9.06 17.84 -13.92
N LEU A 136 8.85 16.59 -13.53
CA LEU A 136 7.84 16.22 -12.54
C LEU A 136 8.09 16.85 -11.17
N ILE A 137 9.34 16.86 -10.70
CA ILE A 137 9.72 17.53 -9.44
C ILE A 137 9.39 19.04 -9.51
N ARG A 138 9.68 19.69 -10.65
CA ARG A 138 9.35 21.09 -10.87
C ARG A 138 7.84 21.32 -10.81
N TYR A 139 7.03 20.47 -11.43
CA TYR A 139 5.57 20.56 -11.36
C TYR A 139 5.06 20.35 -9.94
N GLN A 140 5.56 19.35 -9.22
CA GLN A 140 5.17 19.11 -7.83
C GLN A 140 5.42 20.33 -6.94
N ARG A 141 6.59 20.96 -7.06
CA ARG A 141 6.89 22.20 -6.33
C ARG A 141 5.92 23.33 -6.69
N LEU A 142 5.64 23.50 -8.00
CA LEU A 142 4.70 24.52 -8.47
C LEU A 142 3.29 24.30 -7.94
N VAL A 143 2.81 23.06 -7.88
CA VAL A 143 1.50 22.72 -7.32
C VAL A 143 1.44 23.04 -5.85
N VAL A 144 2.45 22.65 -5.08
CA VAL A 144 2.53 22.95 -3.65
C VAL A 144 2.56 24.47 -3.43
N GLU A 145 3.30 25.23 -4.24
CA GLU A 145 3.33 26.70 -4.15
C GLU A 145 1.97 27.37 -4.36
N LYS A 146 1.08 26.75 -5.14
CA LYS A 146 -0.26 27.31 -5.43
C LYS A 146 -1.30 27.01 -4.35
N ARG A 147 -1.02 26.13 -3.40
CA ARG A 147 -1.95 25.81 -2.33
C ARG A 147 -2.07 26.95 -1.32
N ASP A 148 -3.27 27.13 -0.79
CA ASP A 148 -3.51 28.09 0.30
C ASP A 148 -2.82 27.63 1.59
N GLU A 149 -2.88 26.33 1.86
CA GLU A 149 -2.23 25.69 3.01
C GLU A 149 -1.06 24.80 2.56
N ARG A 150 0.07 25.00 3.21
CA ARG A 150 1.32 24.28 2.94
C ARG A 150 1.99 23.91 4.25
N LYS A 151 2.70 22.78 4.25
CA LYS A 151 3.57 22.41 5.37
C LYS A 151 4.91 23.15 5.31
N ALA A 152 5.80 22.83 6.25
CA ALA A 152 7.09 23.50 6.40
C ALA A 152 7.95 23.42 5.12
N THR A 153 7.95 22.28 4.45
CA THR A 153 8.66 22.05 3.19
C THR A 153 7.73 21.50 2.10
N VAL A 154 8.21 21.45 0.87
CA VAL A 154 7.48 20.81 -0.23
C VAL A 154 7.27 19.33 0.07
N TYR A 155 8.30 18.63 0.57
CA TYR A 155 8.21 17.21 0.87
C TYR A 155 7.33 16.91 2.07
N ASP A 156 7.29 17.76 3.12
CA ASP A 156 6.29 17.63 4.20
C ASP A 156 4.86 17.72 3.67
N THR A 157 4.63 18.55 2.63
CA THR A 157 3.31 18.63 2.00
C THR A 157 2.99 17.36 1.22
N CYS A 158 3.96 16.77 0.53
CA CYS A 158 3.79 15.47 -0.15
C CYS A 158 3.47 14.36 0.85
N LEU A 159 4.16 14.35 2.00
CA LEU A 159 3.92 13.37 3.06
C LEU A 159 2.50 13.50 3.65
N ASP A 160 2.05 14.73 3.93
CA ASP A 160 0.68 14.99 4.44
C ASP A 160 -0.41 14.64 3.41
N ASP A 161 -0.08 14.69 2.12
CA ASP A 161 -1.00 14.26 1.05
C ASP A 161 -1.20 12.75 1.03
N MET A 162 -0.15 11.98 1.30
CA MET A 162 -0.19 10.51 1.34
C MET A 162 -0.68 9.98 2.69
N GLU A 163 -0.18 10.60 3.78
CA GLU A 163 -0.48 10.24 5.16
C GLU A 163 -0.82 11.51 5.95
N LYS A 164 -2.09 11.79 6.15
CA LYS A 164 -2.54 13.01 6.85
C LYS A 164 -1.85 13.15 8.21
N GLY A 165 -1.16 14.28 8.40
CA GLY A 165 -0.35 14.55 9.59
C GLY A 165 1.09 14.04 9.50
N GLY A 166 1.48 13.37 8.41
CA GLY A 166 2.85 12.91 8.17
C GLY A 166 3.84 14.07 8.05
N SER A 167 5.05 13.90 8.59
CA SER A 167 6.11 14.93 8.54
C SER A 167 7.50 14.31 8.45
N ILE A 168 8.44 15.09 7.94
CA ILE A 168 9.87 14.74 7.90
C ILE A 168 10.39 14.46 9.31
N GLU A 169 10.04 15.29 10.30
CA GLU A 169 10.50 15.10 11.68
C GLU A 169 10.12 13.71 12.24
N GLN A 170 8.86 13.32 12.04
CA GLN A 170 8.36 12.02 12.50
C GLN A 170 9.06 10.85 11.78
N LEU A 171 9.20 10.96 10.45
CA LEU A 171 9.79 9.90 9.63
C LEU A 171 11.30 9.80 9.79
N ASP A 172 12.02 10.91 9.98
CA ASP A 172 13.44 10.89 10.30
C ASP A 172 13.70 10.16 11.63
N ALA A 173 12.89 10.41 12.66
CA ALA A 173 13.00 9.69 13.92
C ALA A 173 12.68 8.19 13.78
N PHE A 174 11.63 7.87 13.01
CA PHE A 174 11.22 6.50 12.73
C PHE A 174 12.31 5.71 11.99
N PHE A 175 12.83 6.25 10.88
CA PHE A 175 13.86 5.57 10.09
C PHE A 175 15.23 5.54 10.78
N ALA A 176 15.57 6.55 11.60
CA ALA A 176 16.78 6.51 12.41
C ALA A 176 16.75 5.35 13.42
N ALA A 177 15.61 5.12 14.08
CA ALA A 177 15.45 3.99 15.00
C ALA A 177 15.53 2.64 14.27
N LEU A 178 14.88 2.52 13.08
CA LEU A 178 14.99 1.34 12.21
C LEU A 178 16.45 1.06 11.83
N LYS A 179 17.15 2.05 11.29
CA LYS A 179 18.57 1.92 10.91
C LYS A 179 19.42 1.42 12.04
N ALA A 180 19.27 2.00 13.23
CA ALA A 180 20.09 1.69 14.40
C ALA A 180 19.96 0.23 14.86
N ARG A 181 18.80 -0.41 14.66
CA ARG A 181 18.53 -1.77 15.15
C ARG A 181 18.57 -2.82 14.04
N ILE A 182 17.98 -2.53 12.88
CA ILE A 182 17.79 -3.53 11.82
C ILE A 182 19.08 -3.76 11.01
N VAL A 183 19.85 -2.72 10.71
CA VAL A 183 21.11 -2.90 9.96
C VAL A 183 22.09 -3.82 10.71
N PRO A 184 22.38 -3.62 12.02
CA PRO A 184 23.23 -4.55 12.76
C PRO A 184 22.65 -5.97 12.86
N LEU A 185 21.33 -6.11 13.01
CA LEU A 185 20.67 -7.40 13.07
C LEU A 185 20.83 -8.17 11.74
N LEU A 186 20.60 -7.49 10.62
CA LEU A 186 20.77 -8.08 9.29
C LEU A 186 22.23 -8.56 9.05
N HIS A 187 23.22 -7.76 9.45
CA HIS A 187 24.63 -8.17 9.38
C HIS A 187 24.92 -9.40 10.24
N ARG A 188 24.42 -9.44 11.48
CA ARG A 188 24.58 -10.61 12.36
C ARG A 188 23.92 -11.86 11.76
N ILE A 189 22.75 -11.73 11.13
CA ILE A 189 22.09 -12.85 10.46
C ILE A 189 22.99 -13.42 9.34
N VAL A 190 23.57 -12.54 8.54
CA VAL A 190 24.48 -12.95 7.44
C VAL A 190 25.75 -13.62 7.95
N GLU A 191 26.31 -13.13 9.04
CA GLU A 191 27.61 -13.60 9.59
C GLU A 191 27.47 -14.82 10.51
N GLU A 192 26.43 -14.85 11.37
CA GLU A 192 26.30 -15.77 12.49
C GLU A 192 25.07 -16.68 12.40
N GLY A 193 24.11 -16.35 11.51
CA GLY A 193 22.83 -17.04 11.42
C GLY A 193 22.97 -18.50 11.00
N LYS A 194 22.15 -19.38 11.59
CA LYS A 194 22.10 -20.77 11.15
C LYS A 194 21.63 -20.85 9.68
N PRO A 195 22.13 -21.78 8.87
CA PRO A 195 21.63 -21.98 7.53
C PRO A 195 20.19 -22.50 7.54
N ILE A 196 19.35 -21.97 6.66
CA ILE A 196 17.96 -22.38 6.47
C ILE A 196 17.86 -23.15 5.16
N ARG A 197 17.09 -24.25 5.17
CA ARG A 197 16.84 -25.06 3.97
C ARG A 197 15.80 -24.37 3.08
N GLU A 198 16.12 -24.16 1.80
CA GLU A 198 15.26 -23.45 0.84
C GLU A 198 15.12 -24.19 -0.52
N ASP A 199 15.79 -25.32 -0.71
CA ASP A 199 15.84 -26.05 -1.98
C ASP A 199 14.46 -26.43 -2.54
N PHE A 200 13.45 -26.51 -1.69
CA PHE A 200 12.09 -26.83 -2.07
C PHE A 200 11.26 -25.61 -2.52
N MET A 201 11.69 -24.39 -2.25
CA MET A 201 10.93 -23.17 -2.52
C MET A 201 10.74 -22.90 -4.02
N SER A 202 11.65 -23.39 -4.86
CA SER A 202 11.59 -23.31 -6.33
C SER A 202 11.02 -24.56 -7.01
N ARG A 203 10.45 -25.51 -6.24
CA ARG A 203 9.80 -26.69 -6.83
C ARG A 203 8.57 -26.27 -7.63
N PRO A 204 8.42 -26.76 -8.88
CA PRO A 204 7.31 -26.33 -9.73
C PRO A 204 5.94 -26.75 -9.16
N VAL A 205 5.06 -25.79 -9.00
CA VAL A 205 3.65 -26.00 -8.67
C VAL A 205 2.79 -25.52 -9.83
N PRO A 206 2.07 -26.40 -10.53
CA PRO A 206 1.26 -26.04 -11.68
C PRO A 206 0.23 -24.95 -11.36
N ILE A 207 0.00 -24.02 -12.29
CA ILE A 207 -0.91 -22.87 -12.12
C ILE A 207 -2.30 -23.26 -11.59
N PRO A 208 -3.00 -24.32 -12.10
CA PRO A 208 -4.32 -24.68 -11.56
C PRO A 208 -4.30 -25.09 -10.07
N ARG A 209 -3.16 -25.55 -9.56
CA ARG A 209 -2.97 -25.86 -8.15
C ARG A 209 -2.76 -24.59 -7.32
N GLN A 210 -2.01 -23.64 -7.86
CA GLN A 210 -1.85 -22.31 -7.22
C GLN A 210 -3.17 -21.54 -7.17
N GLU A 211 -4.02 -21.61 -8.21
CA GLU A 211 -5.38 -21.06 -8.21
C GLU A 211 -6.24 -21.65 -7.08
N ALA A 212 -6.13 -22.97 -6.85
CA ALA A 212 -6.84 -23.62 -5.76
C ALA A 212 -6.32 -23.17 -4.39
N MET A 213 -5.00 -22.92 -4.25
CA MET A 213 -4.42 -22.33 -3.04
C MET A 213 -4.96 -20.92 -2.77
N SER A 214 -4.98 -20.04 -3.78
CA SER A 214 -5.51 -18.69 -3.64
C SER A 214 -6.98 -18.68 -3.20
N LYS A 215 -7.83 -19.48 -3.82
CA LYS A 215 -9.24 -19.61 -3.42
C LYS A 215 -9.39 -20.08 -1.98
N TYR A 216 -8.60 -21.06 -1.56
CA TYR A 216 -8.58 -21.57 -0.19
C TYR A 216 -8.16 -20.48 0.80
N LEU A 217 -7.11 -19.71 0.49
CA LEU A 217 -6.61 -18.64 1.37
C LEU A 217 -7.62 -17.51 1.53
N LEU A 218 -8.21 -17.03 0.44
CA LEU A 218 -9.24 -15.97 0.48
C LEU A 218 -10.51 -16.42 1.23
N GLU A 219 -10.87 -17.70 1.16
CA GLU A 219 -11.96 -18.28 1.96
C GLU A 219 -11.58 -18.36 3.43
N LEU A 220 -10.34 -18.76 3.74
CA LEU A 220 -9.81 -18.87 5.09
C LEU A 220 -9.74 -17.52 5.80
N GLU A 221 -9.38 -16.44 5.09
CA GLU A 221 -9.42 -15.08 5.61
C GLU A 221 -10.86 -14.61 5.95
N GLY A 222 -11.87 -15.30 5.44
CA GLY A 222 -13.27 -15.03 5.70
C GLY A 222 -13.91 -14.01 4.76
N LEU A 223 -13.35 -13.85 3.55
CA LEU A 223 -13.94 -13.03 2.51
C LEU A 223 -15.25 -13.62 1.98
N ARG A 224 -16.24 -12.76 1.75
CA ARG A 224 -17.53 -13.14 1.15
C ARG A 224 -17.35 -13.44 -0.32
N GLN A 225 -17.34 -14.71 -0.69
CA GLN A 225 -17.10 -15.20 -2.05
C GLN A 225 -18.14 -14.67 -3.07
N SER A 226 -19.37 -14.39 -2.64
CA SER A 226 -20.41 -13.81 -3.50
C SER A 226 -20.19 -12.33 -3.85
N ALA A 227 -19.23 -11.68 -3.21
CA ALA A 227 -18.86 -10.28 -3.40
C ALA A 227 -17.39 -10.14 -3.84
N LEU A 228 -16.76 -11.22 -4.28
CA LEU A 228 -15.33 -11.30 -4.58
C LEU A 228 -15.11 -11.80 -6.01
N VAL A 229 -14.18 -11.16 -6.71
CA VAL A 229 -13.61 -11.63 -7.97
C VAL A 229 -12.12 -11.87 -7.76
N LEU A 230 -11.59 -12.99 -8.23
CA LEU A 230 -10.16 -13.28 -8.28
C LEU A 230 -9.72 -13.37 -9.75
N MET A 231 -8.74 -12.55 -10.14
CA MET A 231 -8.17 -12.48 -11.47
C MET A 231 -6.64 -12.54 -11.40
N THR A 232 -5.99 -12.54 -12.56
CA THR A 232 -4.53 -12.48 -12.67
C THR A 232 -4.10 -11.19 -13.36
N THR A 233 -2.96 -10.64 -12.91
CA THR A 233 -2.31 -9.48 -13.54
C THR A 233 -0.80 -9.55 -13.32
N GLU A 234 -0.04 -8.79 -14.08
CA GLU A 234 1.43 -8.70 -13.93
C GLU A 234 1.82 -8.12 -12.56
N HIS A 235 1.10 -7.09 -12.12
CA HIS A 235 1.30 -6.47 -10.81
C HIS A 235 0.01 -6.61 -10.00
N PRO A 236 -0.06 -7.54 -9.04
CA PRO A 236 -1.23 -7.75 -8.19
C PRO A 236 -1.70 -6.48 -7.49
N PHE A 237 -3.01 -6.35 -7.37
CA PHE A 237 -3.68 -5.27 -6.66
C PHE A 237 -5.10 -5.68 -6.26
N THR A 238 -5.67 -4.94 -5.33
CA THR A 238 -7.08 -5.06 -4.94
C THR A 238 -7.81 -3.76 -5.22
N ASP A 239 -8.96 -3.86 -5.87
CA ASP A 239 -9.86 -2.74 -6.16
C ASP A 239 -11.29 -3.07 -5.72
N HIS A 240 -12.14 -2.06 -5.61
CA HIS A 240 -13.54 -2.26 -5.26
C HIS A 240 -14.48 -1.21 -5.85
N TYR A 241 -15.73 -1.60 -6.01
CA TYR A 241 -16.80 -0.73 -6.50
C TYR A 241 -17.97 -0.70 -5.51
N GLY A 242 -17.61 -0.78 -4.23
CA GLY A 242 -18.46 -0.92 -3.07
C GLY A 242 -18.29 -2.29 -2.39
N ARG A 243 -18.85 -2.44 -1.20
CA ARG A 243 -18.69 -3.63 -0.34
C ARG A 243 -19.08 -4.97 -0.99
N CYS A 244 -19.86 -4.94 -2.07
CA CYS A 244 -20.39 -6.12 -2.74
C CYS A 244 -19.75 -6.39 -4.11
N ASP A 245 -18.73 -5.62 -4.50
CA ASP A 245 -17.95 -5.82 -5.73
C ASP A 245 -16.49 -5.49 -5.41
N VAL A 246 -15.78 -6.46 -4.83
CA VAL A 246 -14.36 -6.36 -4.48
C VAL A 246 -13.58 -7.31 -5.38
N ARG A 247 -12.47 -6.85 -5.94
CA ARG A 247 -11.70 -7.54 -6.97
C ARG A 247 -10.25 -7.65 -6.56
N VAL A 248 -9.83 -8.86 -6.29
CA VAL A 248 -8.46 -9.25 -5.96
C VAL A 248 -7.77 -9.75 -7.21
N THR A 249 -6.55 -9.32 -7.44
CA THR A 249 -5.69 -9.90 -8.46
C THR A 249 -4.48 -10.56 -7.83
N THR A 250 -3.92 -11.54 -8.51
CA THR A 250 -2.68 -12.22 -8.13
C THR A 250 -1.87 -12.56 -9.38
N HIS A 251 -0.69 -13.12 -9.19
CA HIS A 251 0.09 -13.72 -10.27
C HIS A 251 0.51 -15.14 -9.91
N TYR A 252 0.77 -15.96 -10.92
CA TYR A 252 1.19 -17.34 -10.74
C TYR A 252 2.52 -17.60 -11.46
N HIS A 253 3.53 -18.01 -10.70
CA HIS A 253 4.81 -18.48 -11.20
C HIS A 253 5.01 -19.92 -10.79
N GLU A 254 5.21 -20.85 -11.74
CA GLU A 254 5.31 -22.26 -11.42
C GLU A 254 6.49 -22.58 -10.51
N ASP A 255 7.58 -21.84 -10.61
CA ASP A 255 8.81 -21.99 -9.83
C ASP A 255 8.85 -21.11 -8.54
N SER A 256 7.76 -20.41 -8.22
CA SER A 256 7.65 -19.54 -7.05
C SER A 256 6.22 -19.52 -6.48
N PHE A 257 5.69 -20.70 -6.10
CA PHE A 257 4.33 -20.80 -5.54
C PHE A 257 4.12 -19.94 -4.30
N ILE A 258 5.18 -19.70 -3.54
CA ILE A 258 5.11 -18.95 -2.29
C ILE A 258 4.83 -17.47 -2.53
N SER A 259 5.27 -16.92 -3.67
CA SER A 259 4.92 -15.56 -4.08
C SER A 259 3.40 -15.40 -4.17
N ASN A 260 2.71 -16.33 -4.86
CA ASN A 260 1.26 -16.34 -4.91
C ASN A 260 0.59 -16.45 -3.54
N VAL A 261 1.11 -17.30 -2.64
CA VAL A 261 0.53 -17.48 -1.30
C VAL A 261 0.51 -16.17 -0.53
N PHE A 262 1.64 -15.46 -0.47
CA PHE A 262 1.73 -14.22 0.30
C PHE A 262 1.10 -13.03 -0.41
N THR A 263 1.16 -12.97 -1.72
CA THR A 263 0.40 -11.98 -2.50
C THR A 263 -1.10 -12.13 -2.27
N THR A 264 -1.62 -13.37 -2.29
CA THR A 264 -3.05 -13.62 -2.03
C THR A 264 -3.47 -13.19 -0.63
N LEU A 265 -2.65 -13.44 0.40
CA LEU A 265 -2.91 -12.97 1.76
C LEU A 265 -2.84 -11.45 1.89
N HIS A 266 -1.91 -10.82 1.18
CA HIS A 266 -1.77 -9.36 1.13
C HIS A 266 -3.00 -8.71 0.53
N GLU A 267 -3.37 -9.11 -0.68
CA GLU A 267 -4.52 -8.57 -1.39
C GLU A 267 -5.84 -8.93 -0.70
N GLY A 268 -5.91 -10.12 -0.09
CA GLY A 268 -7.01 -10.53 0.77
C GLY A 268 -7.21 -9.62 1.98
N GLY A 269 -6.12 -9.14 2.58
CA GLY A 269 -6.16 -8.15 3.66
C GLY A 269 -6.81 -6.83 3.23
N HIS A 270 -6.45 -6.28 2.07
CA HIS A 270 -7.12 -5.12 1.48
C HIS A 270 -8.61 -5.39 1.24
N ALA A 271 -8.93 -6.53 0.63
CA ALA A 271 -10.30 -6.93 0.34
C ALA A 271 -11.16 -7.08 1.61
N LEU A 272 -10.56 -7.55 2.71
CA LEU A 272 -11.24 -7.66 4.00
C LEU A 272 -11.73 -6.32 4.51
N PHE A 273 -10.89 -5.28 4.48
CA PHE A 273 -11.32 -3.92 4.83
C PHE A 273 -12.48 -3.48 3.95
N MET A 274 -12.33 -3.55 2.62
CA MET A 274 -13.33 -3.10 1.65
C MET A 274 -14.68 -3.79 1.81
N GLN A 275 -14.70 -5.08 2.18
CA GLN A 275 -15.95 -5.81 2.43
C GLN A 275 -16.58 -5.52 3.80
N ASN A 276 -15.80 -5.06 4.80
CA ASN A 276 -16.26 -4.97 6.18
C ASN A 276 -16.32 -3.54 6.73
N GLU A 277 -15.92 -2.54 5.96
CA GLU A 277 -16.15 -1.14 6.33
C GLU A 277 -17.65 -0.87 6.55
N PRO A 278 -18.07 -0.03 7.56
CA PRO A 278 -19.47 0.17 7.89
C PRO A 278 -20.32 0.69 6.73
N GLN A 279 -21.52 0.15 6.55
CA GLN A 279 -22.47 0.59 5.52
C GLN A 279 -22.86 2.07 5.66
N GLU A 280 -22.92 2.58 6.89
CA GLU A 280 -23.23 3.99 7.17
C GLU A 280 -22.25 4.95 6.48
N LEU A 281 -20.99 4.55 6.34
CA LEU A 281 -19.98 5.36 5.63
C LEU A 281 -20.31 5.45 4.14
N TYR A 282 -20.65 4.34 3.50
CA TYR A 282 -21.10 4.32 2.09
C TYR A 282 -22.38 5.14 1.87
N ASP A 283 -23.36 5.00 2.78
CA ASP A 283 -24.63 5.74 2.70
C ASP A 283 -24.44 7.26 2.86
N ASN A 284 -23.30 7.69 3.39
CA ASN A 284 -22.96 9.09 3.63
C ASN A 284 -21.68 9.56 2.90
N HIS A 285 -21.26 8.90 1.82
CA HIS A 285 -20.09 9.28 0.99
C HIS A 285 -18.79 9.46 1.81
N GLY A 286 -18.66 8.77 2.93
CA GLY A 286 -17.52 8.83 3.83
C GLY A 286 -16.66 7.57 3.84
N ALA A 287 -16.99 6.59 3.01
CA ALA A 287 -16.25 5.34 2.89
C ALA A 287 -14.95 5.51 2.11
N ASP A 288 -14.05 4.52 2.25
CA ASP A 288 -12.80 4.42 1.50
C ASP A 288 -11.89 5.65 1.67
N ARG A 289 -11.71 6.06 2.93
CA ARG A 289 -10.90 7.23 3.31
C ARG A 289 -9.69 6.86 4.19
N MET A 290 -9.33 5.58 4.23
CA MET A 290 -8.07 5.16 4.83
C MET A 290 -6.90 5.72 4.03
N THR A 291 -5.86 6.15 4.74
CA THR A 291 -4.58 6.48 4.09
C THR A 291 -3.86 5.21 3.63
N ASN A 292 -2.85 5.39 2.79
CA ASN A 292 -2.10 4.25 2.24
C ASN A 292 -1.46 3.40 3.35
N ALA A 293 -0.85 4.01 4.40
CA ALA A 293 -0.26 3.26 5.50
C ALA A 293 -1.30 2.48 6.32
N MET A 294 -2.49 3.07 6.53
CA MET A 294 -3.58 2.37 7.21
C MET A 294 -4.06 1.17 6.39
N HIS A 295 -4.17 1.32 5.08
CA HIS A 295 -4.52 0.23 4.16
C HIS A 295 -3.45 -0.87 4.14
N GLU A 296 -2.18 -0.48 3.98
CA GLU A 296 -1.03 -1.38 4.04
C GLU A 296 -0.89 -2.08 5.40
N THR A 297 -1.39 -1.47 6.45
CA THR A 297 -1.44 -2.13 7.76
C THR A 297 -2.20 -3.43 7.70
N ILE A 298 -3.34 -3.48 7.02
CA ILE A 298 -4.20 -4.66 6.99
C ILE A 298 -3.61 -5.73 6.05
N SER A 299 -3.13 -5.34 4.89
CA SER A 299 -2.48 -6.25 3.95
C SER A 299 -1.22 -6.89 4.58
N ARG A 300 -0.35 -6.08 5.17
CA ARG A 300 0.86 -6.55 5.85
C ARG A 300 0.57 -7.34 7.12
N PHE A 301 -0.52 -7.03 7.82
CA PHE A 301 -0.98 -7.81 8.97
C PHE A 301 -1.27 -9.27 8.55
N TYR A 302 -2.04 -9.46 7.48
CA TYR A 302 -2.35 -10.81 6.99
C TYR A 302 -1.16 -11.48 6.30
N GLU A 303 -0.38 -10.75 5.52
CA GLU A 303 0.82 -11.29 4.86
C GLU A 303 1.90 -11.67 5.86
N ASN A 304 2.36 -10.73 6.70
CA ASN A 304 3.57 -10.89 7.51
C ASN A 304 3.28 -11.41 8.93
N LEU A 305 2.30 -10.79 9.63
CA LEU A 305 2.12 -11.09 11.05
C LEU A 305 1.32 -12.37 11.27
N ILE A 306 0.30 -12.61 10.44
CA ILE A 306 -0.48 -13.85 10.46
C ILE A 306 0.14 -14.88 9.54
N GLY A 307 0.26 -14.59 8.24
CA GLY A 307 0.64 -15.55 7.19
C GLY A 307 2.03 -16.14 7.36
N ARG A 308 2.99 -15.34 7.83
CA ARG A 308 4.36 -15.82 8.12
C ARG A 308 4.57 -16.29 9.55
N SER A 309 3.50 -16.37 10.38
CA SER A 309 3.60 -16.92 11.74
C SER A 309 3.75 -18.44 11.74
N GLU A 310 4.44 -18.96 12.76
CA GLU A 310 4.58 -20.42 12.92
C GLU A 310 3.22 -21.11 13.10
N ALA A 311 2.28 -20.45 13.79
CA ALA A 311 0.93 -20.95 13.99
C ALA A 311 0.16 -21.11 12.67
N PHE A 312 0.23 -20.11 11.79
CA PHE A 312 -0.44 -20.16 10.49
C PHE A 312 0.20 -21.21 9.57
N ILE A 313 1.52 -21.22 9.46
CA ILE A 313 2.23 -22.19 8.62
C ILE A 313 1.91 -23.62 9.05
N ARG A 314 1.91 -23.92 10.36
CA ARG A 314 1.51 -25.25 10.86
C ARG A 314 0.06 -25.61 10.51
N PHE A 315 -0.84 -24.63 10.58
CA PHE A 315 -2.24 -24.84 10.26
C PHE A 315 -2.46 -25.10 8.76
N VAL A 316 -1.85 -24.30 7.88
CA VAL A 316 -2.10 -24.38 6.42
C VAL A 316 -1.25 -25.44 5.71
N ALA A 317 -0.09 -25.83 6.25
CA ALA A 317 0.85 -26.73 5.59
C ALA A 317 0.23 -28.07 5.12
N PRO A 318 -0.63 -28.77 5.90
CA PRO A 318 -1.28 -29.98 5.41
C PRO A 318 -2.14 -29.73 4.16
N LYS A 319 -2.86 -28.59 4.14
CA LYS A 319 -3.72 -28.24 3.00
C LYS A 319 -2.90 -27.79 1.79
N LEU A 320 -1.82 -27.05 1.98
CA LEU A 320 -0.90 -26.67 0.91
C LEU A 320 -0.21 -27.89 0.29
N ARG A 321 0.16 -28.90 1.09
CA ARG A 321 0.69 -30.18 0.58
C ARG A 321 -0.34 -30.91 -0.28
N GLU A 322 -1.58 -31.02 0.20
CA GLU A 322 -2.70 -31.60 -0.57
C GLU A 322 -2.90 -30.89 -1.90
N LEU A 323 -3.03 -29.55 -1.85
CA LEU A 323 -3.28 -28.73 -3.04
C LEU A 323 -2.10 -28.75 -4.03
N SER A 324 -0.86 -28.80 -3.54
CA SER A 324 0.32 -28.94 -4.40
C SER A 324 0.44 -30.34 -5.03
N GLY A 325 -0.31 -31.33 -4.53
CA GLY A 325 -0.22 -32.73 -4.97
C GLY A 325 0.95 -33.47 -4.41
N GLY A 326 1.33 -33.19 -3.19
CA GLY A 326 2.40 -33.87 -2.46
C GLY A 326 3.82 -33.37 -2.79
N ILE A 327 3.96 -32.26 -3.52
CA ILE A 327 5.29 -31.73 -3.90
C ILE A 327 6.14 -31.39 -2.65
N PHE A 328 5.50 -31.12 -1.51
CA PHE A 328 6.14 -30.73 -0.25
C PHE A 328 5.97 -31.78 0.86
N ASP A 329 5.69 -33.05 0.54
CA ASP A 329 5.47 -34.12 1.55
C ASP A 329 6.73 -34.41 2.37
N ASP A 330 7.92 -34.15 1.82
CA ASP A 330 9.22 -34.29 2.48
C ASP A 330 9.66 -33.06 3.26
N VAL A 331 8.84 -32.00 3.28
CA VAL A 331 9.14 -30.73 3.97
C VAL A 331 8.34 -30.66 5.26
N SER A 332 9.01 -30.52 6.40
CA SER A 332 8.33 -30.32 7.68
C SER A 332 7.72 -28.92 7.78
N GLU A 333 6.73 -28.75 8.68
CA GLU A 333 6.14 -27.43 8.94
C GLU A 333 7.17 -26.44 9.48
N ARG A 334 8.15 -26.92 10.24
CA ARG A 334 9.24 -26.12 10.75
C ARG A 334 10.16 -25.62 9.62
N GLU A 335 10.56 -26.50 8.70
CA GLU A 335 11.34 -26.09 7.52
C GLU A 335 10.58 -25.10 6.64
N LEU A 336 9.27 -25.32 6.43
CA LEU A 336 8.44 -24.37 5.68
C LEU A 336 8.37 -23.00 6.37
N TYR A 337 8.14 -22.98 7.70
CA TYR A 337 8.14 -21.75 8.47
C TYR A 337 9.49 -21.00 8.38
N GLU A 338 10.60 -21.71 8.51
CA GLU A 338 11.93 -21.12 8.41
C GLU A 338 12.18 -20.56 7.00
N ALA A 339 11.85 -21.30 5.96
CA ALA A 339 12.09 -20.90 4.57
C ALA A 339 11.29 -19.66 4.15
N VAL A 340 10.02 -19.54 4.56
CA VAL A 340 9.19 -18.35 4.24
C VAL A 340 9.58 -17.10 5.02
N ASN A 341 10.45 -17.24 6.02
CA ASN A 341 10.94 -16.14 6.84
C ASN A 341 12.44 -15.88 6.68
N VAL A 342 13.05 -16.41 5.62
CA VAL A 342 14.47 -16.11 5.36
C VAL A 342 14.68 -14.62 5.21
N ALA A 343 15.70 -14.09 5.90
CA ALA A 343 16.13 -12.70 5.80
C ALA A 343 17.54 -12.63 5.21
N ARG A 344 17.68 -11.81 4.18
CA ARG A 344 18.96 -11.57 3.50
C ARG A 344 18.97 -10.21 2.80
N PRO A 345 20.12 -9.55 2.62
CA PRO A 345 20.20 -8.40 1.74
C PRO A 345 19.79 -8.79 0.31
N SER A 346 18.94 -7.98 -0.32
CA SER A 346 18.51 -8.16 -1.71
C SER A 346 18.55 -6.82 -2.46
N LEU A 347 18.62 -6.85 -3.79
CA LEU A 347 18.64 -5.63 -4.60
C LEU A 347 17.23 -5.10 -4.86
N ILE A 348 16.26 -5.98 -5.06
CA ILE A 348 14.92 -5.63 -5.53
C ILE A 348 13.97 -5.51 -4.35
N ARG A 349 13.35 -4.34 -4.20
CA ARG A 349 12.43 -4.03 -3.09
C ARG A 349 11.24 -4.98 -3.00
N THR A 350 10.62 -5.29 -4.14
CA THR A 350 9.44 -6.17 -4.18
C THR A 350 9.75 -7.61 -3.78
N GLU A 351 11.02 -8.01 -3.85
CA GLU A 351 11.52 -9.33 -3.45
C GLU A 351 12.14 -9.32 -2.03
N ALA A 352 12.14 -8.16 -1.37
CA ALA A 352 12.77 -8.02 -0.06
C ALA A 352 11.94 -8.74 1.01
N ASP A 353 12.65 -9.38 1.94
CA ASP A 353 12.08 -10.04 3.10
C ASP A 353 11.54 -9.05 4.14
N GLU A 354 10.78 -9.58 5.11
CA GLU A 354 10.12 -8.77 6.15
C GLU A 354 11.11 -7.91 6.97
N LEU A 355 12.33 -8.41 7.24
CA LEU A 355 13.33 -7.68 8.02
C LEU A 355 13.94 -6.54 7.23
N SER A 356 14.39 -6.81 6.00
CA SER A 356 15.14 -5.85 5.17
C SER A 356 14.25 -4.86 4.41
N TYR A 357 12.94 -5.14 4.26
CA TYR A 357 12.01 -4.34 3.47
C TYR A 357 12.02 -2.86 3.83
N CYS A 358 11.97 -2.53 5.13
CA CYS A 358 11.95 -1.13 5.57
C CYS A 358 13.24 -0.37 5.27
N LEU A 359 14.39 -1.06 5.08
CA LEU A 359 15.64 -0.42 4.66
C LEU A 359 15.55 0.05 3.20
N HIS A 360 14.88 -0.73 2.34
CA HIS A 360 14.59 -0.31 0.97
C HIS A 360 13.70 0.94 0.93
N ILE A 361 12.71 1.01 1.81
CA ILE A 361 11.82 2.17 1.91
C ILE A 361 12.59 3.39 2.43
N MET A 362 13.44 3.22 3.42
CA MET A 362 14.27 4.29 3.98
C MET A 362 15.17 4.94 2.92
N ILE A 363 15.79 4.15 2.05
CA ILE A 363 16.63 4.66 0.95
C ILE A 363 15.80 5.59 0.04
N ARG A 364 14.61 5.18 -0.33
CA ARG A 364 13.71 5.96 -1.19
C ARG A 364 13.24 7.23 -0.52
N TYR A 365 12.84 7.14 0.74
CA TYR A 365 12.43 8.28 1.56
C TYR A 365 13.53 9.35 1.65
N GLU A 366 14.76 8.94 1.97
CA GLU A 366 15.87 9.88 2.11
C GLU A 366 16.24 10.57 0.79
N LEU A 367 16.16 9.86 -0.34
CA LEU A 367 16.39 10.42 -1.67
C LEU A 367 15.26 11.36 -2.08
N GLU A 368 14.00 10.95 -1.90
CA GLU A 368 12.85 11.80 -2.19
C GLU A 368 12.89 13.11 -1.41
N LYS A 369 13.12 13.02 -0.09
CA LYS A 369 13.26 14.19 0.76
C LYS A 369 14.31 15.16 0.20
N ALA A 370 15.46 14.64 -0.19
CA ALA A 370 16.56 15.45 -0.67
C ALA A 370 16.26 16.09 -2.04
N PHE A 371 15.79 15.32 -3.03
CA PHE A 371 15.57 15.90 -4.36
C PHE A 371 14.28 16.72 -4.45
N VAL A 372 13.20 16.37 -3.74
CA VAL A 372 11.97 17.18 -3.74
C VAL A 372 12.20 18.53 -3.07
N ASN A 373 12.95 18.59 -1.98
CA ASN A 373 13.31 19.83 -1.31
C ASN A 373 14.45 20.60 -2.00
N GLY A 374 15.16 19.99 -2.96
CA GLY A 374 16.23 20.64 -3.75
C GLY A 374 17.59 20.66 -3.07
N GLU A 375 17.81 19.74 -2.15
CA GLU A 375 19.10 19.55 -1.49
C GLU A 375 20.10 18.85 -2.40
N ILE A 376 19.60 18.00 -3.34
CA ILE A 376 20.37 17.33 -4.38
C ILE A 376 19.71 17.57 -5.75
N THR A 377 20.47 17.37 -6.80
CA THR A 377 20.02 17.35 -8.19
C THR A 377 19.61 15.95 -8.63
N VAL A 378 18.83 15.83 -9.70
CA VAL A 378 18.45 14.53 -10.25
C VAL A 378 19.66 13.73 -10.77
N ASP A 379 20.74 14.41 -11.19
CA ASP A 379 21.98 13.77 -11.67
C ASP A 379 22.71 12.99 -10.56
N GLU A 380 22.50 13.36 -9.29
CA GLU A 380 23.16 12.72 -8.14
C GLU A 380 22.42 11.45 -7.67
N ILE A 381 21.17 11.24 -8.10
CA ILE A 381 20.31 10.15 -7.62
C ILE A 381 20.97 8.76 -7.77
N PRO A 382 21.52 8.36 -8.95
CA PRO A 382 22.09 7.01 -9.09
C PRO A 382 23.27 6.77 -8.15
N ALA A 383 24.18 7.74 -8.02
CA ALA A 383 25.35 7.62 -7.17
C ALA A 383 24.97 7.54 -5.69
N LEU A 384 24.02 8.38 -5.23
CA LEU A 384 23.53 8.38 -3.85
C LEU A 384 22.71 7.11 -3.55
N TRP A 385 21.93 6.62 -4.50
CA TRP A 385 21.24 5.34 -4.38
C TRP A 385 22.22 4.21 -4.12
N ASN A 386 23.26 4.08 -4.95
CA ASN A 386 24.27 3.03 -4.81
C ASN A 386 25.01 3.13 -3.47
N ALA A 387 25.36 4.35 -3.03
CA ALA A 387 26.02 4.56 -1.74
C ALA A 387 25.13 4.10 -0.56
N LYS A 388 23.83 4.41 -0.60
CA LYS A 388 22.88 3.99 0.45
C LYS A 388 22.64 2.48 0.45
N TYR A 389 22.55 1.83 -0.70
CA TYR A 389 22.49 0.37 -0.80
C TYR A 389 23.71 -0.29 -0.20
N LYS A 390 24.91 0.27 -0.46
CA LYS A 390 26.15 -0.23 0.15
C LYS A 390 26.16 -0.06 1.67
N GLU A 391 25.69 1.12 2.15
CA GLU A 391 25.67 1.43 3.58
C GLU A 391 24.66 0.57 4.35
N TYR A 392 23.42 0.38 3.84
CA TYR A 392 22.33 -0.24 4.61
C TYR A 392 22.20 -1.74 4.39
N LEU A 393 22.48 -2.19 3.18
CA LEU A 393 22.31 -3.59 2.78
C LEU A 393 23.65 -4.30 2.51
N GLY A 394 24.77 -3.56 2.47
CA GLY A 394 26.09 -4.12 2.15
C GLY A 394 26.28 -4.48 0.68
N LEU A 395 25.31 -4.16 -0.20
CA LEU A 395 25.28 -4.58 -1.59
C LEU A 395 25.87 -3.53 -2.53
N ASP A 396 26.58 -3.99 -3.55
CA ASP A 396 26.95 -3.18 -4.71
C ASP A 396 25.85 -3.28 -5.76
N VAL A 397 25.29 -2.14 -6.18
CA VAL A 397 24.24 -2.10 -7.22
C VAL A 397 24.91 -2.22 -8.58
N PRO A 398 24.59 -3.25 -9.38
CA PRO A 398 25.32 -3.53 -10.61
C PRO A 398 24.96 -2.59 -11.76
N ASP A 399 23.73 -2.04 -11.75
CA ASP A 399 23.19 -1.25 -12.84
C ASP A 399 21.97 -0.43 -12.41
N ASP A 400 21.53 0.51 -13.25
CA ASP A 400 20.41 1.42 -12.93
C ASP A 400 19.05 0.69 -12.89
N ALA A 401 18.86 -0.36 -13.69
CA ALA A 401 17.61 -1.11 -13.74
C ALA A 401 17.34 -1.89 -12.45
N GLN A 402 18.42 -2.42 -11.83
CA GLN A 402 18.38 -3.02 -10.48
C GLN A 402 18.59 -1.96 -9.37
N GLY A 403 18.89 -0.74 -9.76
CA GLY A 403 19.09 0.42 -8.91
C GLY A 403 17.89 1.37 -8.89
N CYS A 404 18.15 2.64 -9.17
CA CYS A 404 17.18 3.74 -9.04
C CYS A 404 16.00 3.69 -10.03
N LEU A 405 16.02 2.81 -11.01
CA LEU A 405 14.94 2.58 -11.98
C LEU A 405 13.99 1.42 -11.58
N GLN A 406 14.16 0.81 -10.40
CA GLN A 406 13.33 -0.33 -9.98
C GLN A 406 11.84 0.01 -9.97
N ASP A 407 11.49 1.15 -9.36
CA ASP A 407 10.13 1.52 -9.02
C ASP A 407 9.53 2.53 -9.98
N VAL A 408 8.26 2.37 -10.30
CA VAL A 408 7.49 3.25 -11.18
C VAL A 408 7.05 4.57 -10.52
N HIS A 409 7.01 4.62 -9.19
CA HIS A 409 6.40 5.67 -8.38
C HIS A 409 6.82 7.09 -8.79
N TRP A 410 8.11 7.31 -9.01
CA TRP A 410 8.60 8.64 -9.38
C TRP A 410 8.12 9.10 -10.76
N SER A 411 7.84 8.19 -11.67
CA SER A 411 7.31 8.51 -13.00
C SER A 411 5.84 8.95 -12.97
N SER A 412 5.14 8.70 -11.86
CA SER A 412 3.73 8.99 -11.65
C SER A 412 3.49 10.04 -10.55
N VAL A 413 4.52 10.76 -10.14
CA VAL A 413 4.48 11.85 -9.12
C VAL A 413 4.03 11.37 -7.72
N TYR A 414 4.18 10.08 -7.41
CA TYR A 414 3.87 9.54 -6.07
C TYR A 414 4.99 9.84 -5.06
N PHE A 415 5.38 11.14 -4.95
CA PHE A 415 6.34 11.57 -3.94
C PHE A 415 5.70 11.55 -2.55
N GLY A 416 6.42 11.00 -1.57
CA GLY A 416 5.91 10.82 -0.20
C GLY A 416 5.14 9.51 0.02
N TYR A 417 4.95 8.68 -1.01
CA TYR A 417 4.21 7.42 -0.91
C TYR A 417 4.99 6.31 -0.19
N PHE A 418 6.29 6.15 -0.46
CA PHE A 418 7.08 5.03 0.05
C PHE A 418 7.03 4.85 1.57
N PRO A 419 7.04 5.89 2.43
CA PRO A 419 6.93 5.72 3.87
C PRO A 419 5.70 4.94 4.32
N SER A 420 4.58 5.00 3.58
CA SER A 420 3.34 4.28 3.88
C SER A 420 3.56 2.78 4.06
N TYR A 421 4.41 2.18 3.23
CA TYR A 421 4.76 0.76 3.32
C TYR A 421 5.44 0.39 4.65
N ALA A 422 6.37 1.23 5.13
CA ALA A 422 7.06 0.98 6.38
C ALA A 422 6.18 1.26 7.60
N LEU A 423 5.37 2.32 7.54
CA LEU A 423 4.41 2.67 8.58
C LEU A 423 3.34 1.58 8.74
N GLY A 424 2.87 0.99 7.63
CA GLY A 424 1.89 -0.10 7.66
C GLY A 424 2.38 -1.30 8.47
N ASN A 425 3.64 -1.71 8.30
CA ASN A 425 4.23 -2.77 9.12
C ASN A 425 4.24 -2.41 10.62
N ALA A 426 4.64 -1.19 10.96
CA ALA A 426 4.74 -0.76 12.36
C ALA A 426 3.38 -0.67 13.05
N TYR A 427 2.39 -0.07 12.39
CA TYR A 427 1.01 -0.04 12.88
C TYR A 427 0.44 -1.46 13.05
N GLY A 428 0.71 -2.36 12.12
CA GLY A 428 0.27 -3.76 12.18
C GLY A 428 0.72 -4.45 13.46
N VAL A 429 1.99 -4.30 13.85
CA VAL A 429 2.51 -4.89 15.10
C VAL A 429 1.88 -4.26 16.34
N GLN A 430 1.67 -2.94 16.37
CA GLN A 430 0.97 -2.31 17.49
C GLN A 430 -0.47 -2.83 17.65
N ILE A 431 -1.19 -2.99 16.53
CA ILE A 431 -2.54 -3.55 16.51
C ILE A 431 -2.52 -5.00 16.98
N LEU A 432 -1.57 -5.82 16.53
CA LEU A 432 -1.42 -7.19 16.99
C LEU A 432 -1.20 -7.26 18.51
N ARG A 433 -0.29 -6.45 19.05
CA ARG A 433 -0.04 -6.37 20.49
C ARG A 433 -1.28 -5.93 21.29
N ARG A 434 -2.10 -5.08 20.71
CA ARG A 434 -3.38 -4.70 21.33
C ARG A 434 -4.40 -5.83 21.27
N MET A 435 -4.51 -6.52 20.14
CA MET A 435 -5.41 -7.66 19.93
C MET A 435 -5.08 -8.82 20.87
N GLU A 436 -3.79 -9.11 21.08
CA GLU A 436 -3.31 -10.15 22.01
C GLU A 436 -3.70 -9.92 23.48
N LYS A 437 -4.07 -8.69 23.87
CA LYS A 437 -4.59 -8.41 25.21
C LYS A 437 -6.07 -8.84 25.36
N ASP A 438 -6.78 -8.97 24.24
CA ASP A 438 -8.21 -9.31 24.25
C ASP A 438 -8.43 -10.82 24.10
N PHE A 439 -7.57 -11.52 23.34
CA PHE A 439 -7.63 -12.98 23.19
C PHE A 439 -6.31 -13.56 22.69
N ASP A 440 -6.16 -14.88 22.80
CA ASP A 440 -5.03 -15.63 22.25
C ASP A 440 -5.12 -15.67 20.72
N VAL A 441 -4.44 -14.73 20.04
CA VAL A 441 -4.46 -14.58 18.58
C VAL A 441 -3.87 -15.81 17.89
N PHE A 442 -2.67 -16.22 18.31
CA PHE A 442 -1.99 -17.33 17.64
C PHE A 442 -2.61 -18.71 17.97
N GLY A 443 -3.25 -18.83 19.14
CA GLY A 443 -4.11 -20.00 19.44
C GLY A 443 -5.33 -20.07 18.50
N ALA A 444 -5.97 -18.93 18.23
CA ALA A 444 -7.06 -18.87 17.26
C ALA A 444 -6.60 -19.19 15.83
N VAL A 445 -5.41 -18.67 15.42
CA VAL A 445 -4.80 -19.02 14.12
C VAL A 445 -4.52 -20.53 14.01
N ALA A 446 -3.92 -21.12 15.03
CA ALA A 446 -3.63 -22.56 15.05
C ALA A 446 -4.89 -23.44 15.01
N ALA A 447 -6.03 -22.91 15.48
CA ALA A 447 -7.33 -23.56 15.41
C ALA A 447 -8.08 -23.31 14.09
N GLY A 448 -7.56 -22.46 13.19
CA GLY A 448 -8.24 -22.04 11.96
C GLY A 448 -9.38 -21.04 12.17
N GLU A 449 -9.42 -20.36 13.32
CA GLU A 449 -10.46 -19.41 13.71
C GLU A 449 -10.12 -17.96 13.28
N LEU A 450 -9.65 -17.77 12.02
CA LEU A 450 -9.26 -16.44 11.52
C LEU A 450 -10.42 -15.44 11.52
N TYR A 451 -11.68 -15.95 11.51
CA TYR A 451 -12.86 -15.09 11.65
C TYR A 451 -12.84 -14.25 12.95
N ARG A 452 -12.18 -14.70 14.03
CA ARG A 452 -12.05 -13.94 15.28
C ARG A 452 -11.17 -12.69 15.08
N ILE A 453 -10.11 -12.82 14.28
CA ILE A 453 -9.23 -11.71 13.91
C ILE A 453 -10.01 -10.71 13.07
N ARG A 454 -10.69 -11.17 12.00
CA ARG A 454 -11.54 -10.34 11.14
C ARG A 454 -12.60 -9.58 11.94
N ASP A 455 -13.31 -10.27 12.83
CA ASP A 455 -14.40 -9.65 13.62
C ASP A 455 -13.85 -8.60 14.59
N TRP A 456 -12.68 -8.86 15.20
CA TRP A 456 -11.98 -7.88 16.04
C TRP A 456 -11.53 -6.67 15.23
N LEU A 457 -10.91 -6.88 14.06
CA LEU A 457 -10.52 -5.79 13.15
C LEU A 457 -11.73 -4.97 12.70
N SER A 458 -12.84 -5.63 12.37
CA SER A 458 -14.06 -4.94 11.94
C SER A 458 -14.62 -4.02 13.04
N GLY A 459 -14.58 -4.46 14.31
CA GLY A 459 -15.10 -3.68 15.43
C GLY A 459 -14.18 -2.55 15.92
N HIS A 460 -12.85 -2.74 15.85
CA HIS A 460 -11.88 -1.83 16.46
C HIS A 460 -11.09 -1.00 15.45
N VAL A 461 -10.92 -1.51 14.22
CA VAL A 461 -10.05 -0.93 13.20
C VAL A 461 -10.87 -0.35 12.05
N PHE A 462 -11.66 -1.19 11.37
CA PHE A 462 -12.41 -0.78 10.18
C PHE A 462 -13.53 0.21 10.47
N SER A 463 -14.17 0.09 11.65
CA SER A 463 -15.28 0.94 12.04
C SER A 463 -14.94 2.43 12.18
N ILE A 464 -13.68 2.76 12.38
CA ILE A 464 -13.21 4.13 12.60
C ILE A 464 -12.20 4.62 11.55
N ALA A 465 -11.74 3.73 10.69
CA ALA A 465 -10.63 4.01 9.77
C ALA A 465 -10.87 5.24 8.89
N SER A 466 -11.98 5.27 8.16
CA SER A 466 -12.33 6.41 7.30
C SER A 466 -12.82 7.67 8.04
N LEU A 467 -12.85 7.64 9.39
CA LEU A 467 -13.28 8.76 10.22
C LEU A 467 -12.15 9.46 10.96
N THR A 468 -10.92 8.93 10.85
CA THR A 468 -9.78 9.35 11.66
C THR A 468 -8.54 9.58 10.80
N THR A 469 -7.64 10.44 11.26
CA THR A 469 -6.26 10.50 10.75
C THR A 469 -5.46 9.31 11.27
N PRO A 470 -4.31 8.96 10.67
CA PRO A 470 -3.48 7.84 11.12
C PRO A 470 -3.10 7.90 12.61
N ASP A 471 -2.75 9.08 13.14
CA ASP A 471 -2.42 9.23 14.58
C ASP A 471 -3.65 9.06 15.48
N GLU A 472 -4.80 9.65 15.11
CA GLU A 472 -6.07 9.47 15.83
C GLU A 472 -6.49 7.99 15.81
N TRP A 473 -6.37 7.34 14.66
CA TRP A 473 -6.71 5.94 14.47
C TRP A 473 -5.90 5.02 15.37
N ILE A 474 -4.56 5.09 15.31
CA ILE A 474 -3.72 4.21 16.11
C ILE A 474 -3.87 4.46 17.61
N ARG A 475 -4.07 5.74 18.03
CA ARG A 475 -4.36 6.09 19.42
C ARG A 475 -5.71 5.55 19.90
N ALA A 476 -6.73 5.61 19.08
CA ALA A 476 -8.04 5.07 19.43
C ALA A 476 -8.00 3.55 19.61
N ILE A 477 -7.20 2.84 18.80
CA ILE A 477 -7.06 1.38 18.88
C ILE A 477 -6.16 0.95 20.04
N THR A 478 -5.00 1.59 20.19
CA THR A 478 -3.92 1.08 21.06
C THR A 478 -3.73 1.87 22.36
N GLY A 479 -4.22 3.11 22.41
CA GLY A 479 -4.02 4.05 23.51
C GLY A 479 -2.78 4.93 23.38
N GLU A 480 -1.95 4.72 22.36
CA GLU A 480 -0.73 5.50 22.11
C GLU A 480 -0.56 5.79 20.60
N GLY A 481 0.22 6.81 20.26
CA GLY A 481 0.59 7.08 18.87
C GLY A 481 1.54 6.03 18.29
N LEU A 482 2.09 6.30 17.10
CA LEU A 482 3.08 5.41 16.46
C LEU A 482 4.24 5.13 17.40
N ASN A 483 4.44 3.85 17.73
CA ASN A 483 5.51 3.37 18.58
C ASN A 483 6.42 2.40 17.79
N VAL A 484 7.48 2.94 17.21
CA VAL A 484 8.43 2.16 16.40
C VAL A 484 9.07 1.01 17.18
N ASN A 485 9.22 1.15 18.51
CA ASN A 485 9.87 0.11 19.33
C ASN A 485 9.04 -1.19 19.33
N CYS A 486 7.71 -1.12 19.28
CA CYS A 486 6.89 -2.32 19.16
C CYS A 486 7.27 -3.15 17.92
N TYR A 487 7.48 -2.49 16.79
CA TYR A 487 7.88 -3.13 15.55
C TYR A 487 9.31 -3.67 15.60
N LEU A 488 10.23 -2.88 16.12
CA LEU A 488 11.64 -3.27 16.27
C LEU A 488 11.82 -4.47 17.21
N ASP A 489 11.14 -4.46 18.35
CA ASP A 489 11.15 -5.57 19.31
C ASP A 489 10.58 -6.86 18.69
N TYR A 490 9.52 -6.75 17.89
CA TYR A 490 8.96 -7.88 17.16
C TYR A 490 9.96 -8.47 16.16
N LEU A 491 10.59 -7.64 15.34
CA LEU A 491 11.58 -8.11 14.36
C LEU A 491 12.79 -8.74 15.04
N GLU A 492 13.36 -8.09 16.04
CA GLU A 492 14.51 -8.64 16.78
C GLU A 492 14.18 -9.98 17.43
N ASP A 493 13.03 -10.08 18.12
CA ASP A 493 12.61 -11.32 18.76
C ASP A 493 12.41 -12.45 17.75
N LYS A 494 11.70 -12.16 16.63
CA LYS A 494 11.44 -13.14 15.56
C LYS A 494 12.73 -13.66 14.93
N PHE A 495 13.58 -12.75 14.45
CA PHE A 495 14.74 -13.13 13.65
C PHE A 495 15.92 -13.62 14.52
N THR A 496 16.08 -13.15 15.75
CA THR A 496 17.03 -13.72 16.69
C THR A 496 16.70 -15.18 17.01
N LYS A 497 15.41 -15.49 17.24
CA LYS A 497 14.97 -16.86 17.48
C LYS A 497 15.09 -17.74 16.24
N LEU A 498 14.68 -17.22 15.07
CA LEU A 498 14.70 -17.94 13.80
C LEU A 498 16.11 -18.40 13.43
N TYR A 499 17.10 -17.49 13.57
CA TYR A 499 18.50 -17.73 13.23
C TYR A 499 19.37 -18.22 14.38
N GLU A 500 18.79 -18.42 15.57
CA GLU A 500 19.47 -18.90 16.79
C GLU A 500 20.67 -18.01 17.18
N LEU A 501 20.54 -16.68 16.97
CA LEU A 501 21.57 -15.72 17.33
C LEU A 501 21.74 -15.62 18.85
N LYS A 502 22.98 -15.46 19.31
CA LYS A 502 23.32 -15.37 20.72
C LYS A 502 23.33 -13.94 21.22
#